data_f0b6b4c3d33472dec5c024b4e085117a
#
_entry.id   f0b6b4c3d33472dec5c024b4e085117a
#
_cell.length_a   1.000
_cell.length_b   1.000
_cell.length_c   1.000
_cell.angle_alpha   90.00
_cell.angle_beta   90.00
_cell.angle_gamma   90.00
#
_symmetry.space_group_name_H-M   'P 1'
#
loop_
_entity.id
_entity.type
_entity.pdbx_description
1 polymer ?
#
loop_
_entity_poly.entity_id
_entity_poly.type
_entity_poly.pdbx_seq_one_letter_code
_entity_poly.pdbx_strand_id
1 'polypeptide(L)'
;MPIRYSFWTDRPRNVRHRDYQNYLGLRFGTVVLGGIGLCILVMSVFGVTLKASSELAALPGLSISDALSWDGNSNNPVKIEGFLLASNPYTMPDDDSLQVIRGGLLVVARGDRDADERVREELFRWERAANHVTLSDGSSTIPLAFNLDILPLVEDRSARGRVLWAGDARRSQPLDVEYEAQIFPLTPTIWNGVESVFVDVTRRYLVQGEWVTIVAGLDTSSGQAQLVDPLGNRLQVYRGSEADILQTNQQARRSMGIVAILMLGGSYLLFRKAGEMYYQFEILSNQ
;
A
#
# COMPACT_ATOMS: atom_id res chain seq x y z
N MET A 1 25.19 -22.54 -35.68
CA MET A 1 24.54 -21.61 -36.64
C MET A 1 23.91 -20.48 -35.84
N PRO A 2 24.16 -19.20 -36.15
CA PRO A 2 23.49 -18.11 -35.45
C PRO A 2 22.04 -18.09 -35.88
N ILE A 3 21.15 -18.37 -34.90
CA ILE A 3 19.68 -18.31 -35.12
C ILE A 3 19.34 -16.84 -35.35
N ARG A 4 19.11 -16.45 -36.60
CA ARG A 4 18.59 -15.13 -36.96
C ARG A 4 17.12 -15.07 -36.59
N TYR A 5 16.80 -14.69 -35.35
CA TYR A 5 15.43 -14.40 -34.95
C TYR A 5 15.02 -13.04 -35.54
N SER A 6 14.30 -13.05 -36.66
CA SER A 6 13.55 -11.87 -37.08
C SER A 6 12.33 -11.72 -36.17
N PHE A 7 12.16 -10.58 -35.52
CA PHE A 7 11.09 -10.31 -34.57
C PHE A 7 9.68 -10.32 -35.23
N TRP A 8 9.66 -10.04 -36.53
CA TRP A 8 8.45 -9.99 -37.38
C TRP A 8 8.76 -10.76 -38.65
N THR A 9 8.48 -12.04 -38.64
CA THR A 9 8.48 -12.84 -39.87
C THR A 9 7.06 -13.03 -40.34
N ASP A 10 6.84 -12.85 -41.66
CA ASP A 10 5.55 -13.19 -42.28
C ASP A 10 5.25 -14.66 -42.03
N ARG A 11 3.94 -14.95 -41.89
CA ARG A 11 3.50 -16.33 -41.68
C ARG A 11 3.98 -17.22 -42.86
N PRO A 12 4.72 -18.33 -42.58
CA PRO A 12 5.10 -19.29 -43.60
C PRO A 12 3.85 -19.89 -44.27
N ARG A 13 3.89 -20.08 -45.57
CA ARG A 13 2.70 -20.53 -46.38
C ARG A 13 2.12 -21.85 -45.89
N ASN A 14 2.97 -22.76 -45.38
CA ASN A 14 2.58 -24.11 -44.97
C ASN A 14 2.22 -24.24 -43.49
N VAL A 15 2.25 -23.12 -42.71
CA VAL A 15 1.94 -23.12 -41.29
C VAL A 15 0.50 -22.75 -41.04
N ARG A 16 -0.21 -23.52 -40.20
CA ARG A 16 -1.59 -23.20 -39.83
C ARG A 16 -1.64 -21.86 -39.07
N HIS A 17 -2.68 -21.09 -39.34
CA HIS A 17 -2.88 -19.77 -38.73
C HIS A 17 -2.84 -19.83 -37.19
N ARG A 18 -3.48 -20.84 -36.59
CA ARG A 18 -3.51 -21.04 -35.12
C ARG A 18 -2.14 -21.28 -34.54
N ASP A 19 -1.29 -22.06 -35.22
CA ASP A 19 0.07 -22.37 -34.71
C ASP A 19 0.97 -21.14 -34.77
N TYR A 20 0.81 -20.34 -35.83
CA TYR A 20 1.49 -19.07 -35.97
C TYR A 20 1.04 -18.05 -34.90
N GLN A 21 -0.24 -17.96 -34.58
CA GLN A 21 -0.74 -17.13 -33.49
C GLN A 21 -0.20 -17.57 -32.13
N ASN A 22 -0.14 -18.87 -31.85
CA ASN A 22 0.45 -19.41 -30.63
C ASN A 22 1.94 -19.04 -30.52
N TYR A 23 2.69 -19.11 -31.59
CA TYR A 23 4.09 -18.69 -31.65
C TYR A 23 4.25 -17.19 -31.36
N LEU A 24 3.42 -16.33 -31.94
CA LEU A 24 3.43 -14.89 -31.66
C LEU A 24 3.08 -14.61 -30.21
N GLY A 25 2.07 -15.32 -29.66
CA GLY A 25 1.71 -15.23 -28.25
C GLY A 25 2.85 -15.59 -27.29
N LEU A 26 3.59 -16.67 -27.61
CA LEU A 26 4.77 -17.08 -26.81
C LEU A 26 5.88 -16.02 -26.87
N ARG A 27 6.14 -15.42 -28.05
CA ARG A 27 7.13 -14.35 -28.19
C ARG A 27 6.73 -13.09 -27.45
N PHE A 28 5.47 -12.66 -27.58
CA PHE A 28 4.95 -11.53 -26.84
C PHE A 28 5.07 -11.77 -25.33
N GLY A 29 4.64 -12.95 -24.84
CA GLY A 29 4.78 -13.35 -23.44
C GLY A 29 6.23 -13.31 -22.97
N THR A 30 7.19 -13.73 -23.80
CA THR A 30 8.62 -13.64 -23.48
C THR A 30 9.07 -12.21 -23.24
N VAL A 31 8.71 -11.28 -24.14
CA VAL A 31 9.10 -9.87 -24.02
C VAL A 31 8.45 -9.22 -22.80
N VAL A 32 7.16 -9.46 -22.60
CA VAL A 32 6.41 -8.88 -21.48
C VAL A 32 6.96 -9.39 -20.14
N LEU A 33 7.06 -10.72 -19.96
CA LEU A 33 7.55 -11.29 -18.71
C LEU A 33 9.03 -10.95 -18.48
N GLY A 34 9.85 -10.97 -19.52
CA GLY A 34 11.26 -10.58 -19.42
C GLY A 34 11.43 -9.11 -19.06
N GLY A 35 10.67 -8.23 -19.70
CA GLY A 35 10.67 -6.79 -19.40
C GLY A 35 10.21 -6.49 -17.98
N ILE A 36 9.09 -7.05 -17.54
CA ILE A 36 8.59 -6.88 -16.18
C ILE A 36 9.57 -7.46 -15.17
N GLY A 37 10.08 -8.67 -15.40
CA GLY A 37 11.04 -9.31 -14.52
C GLY A 37 12.33 -8.50 -14.36
N LEU A 38 12.83 -7.91 -15.45
CA LEU A 38 13.99 -7.03 -15.42
C LEU A 38 13.71 -5.73 -14.66
N CYS A 39 12.55 -5.12 -14.87
CA CYS A 39 12.14 -3.91 -14.14
C CYS A 39 12.04 -4.19 -12.63
N ILE A 40 11.42 -5.31 -12.22
CA ILE A 40 11.33 -5.70 -10.81
C ILE A 40 12.72 -5.97 -10.23
N LEU A 41 13.61 -6.62 -10.99
CA LEU A 41 14.98 -6.86 -10.55
C LEU A 41 15.74 -5.54 -10.32
N VAL A 42 15.64 -4.61 -11.27
CA VAL A 42 16.25 -3.29 -11.12
C VAL A 42 15.66 -2.54 -9.93
N MET A 43 14.34 -2.56 -9.76
CA MET A 43 13.70 -1.97 -8.57
C MET A 43 14.13 -2.64 -7.26
N SER A 44 14.33 -3.96 -7.23
CA SER A 44 14.79 -4.66 -6.03
C SER A 44 16.23 -4.32 -5.66
N VAL A 45 17.07 -4.02 -6.65
CA VAL A 45 18.49 -3.68 -6.43
C VAL A 45 18.68 -2.18 -6.15
N PHE A 46 18.00 -1.31 -6.91
CA PHE A 46 18.20 0.15 -6.90
C PHE A 46 16.99 0.94 -6.38
N GLY A 47 15.92 0.28 -5.96
CA GLY A 47 14.62 0.91 -5.74
C GLY A 47 14.54 1.84 -4.53
N VAL A 48 13.46 2.59 -4.50
CA VAL A 48 13.11 3.68 -3.56
C VAL A 48 13.16 3.25 -2.08
N THR A 49 12.93 1.97 -1.77
CA THR A 49 13.06 1.40 -0.41
C THR A 49 14.49 1.48 0.13
N LEU A 50 15.50 1.53 -0.74
CA LEU A 50 16.89 1.72 -0.36
C LEU A 50 17.16 3.11 0.19
N LYS A 51 16.51 4.14 -0.37
CA LYS A 51 16.77 5.52 0.01
C LYS A 51 16.28 5.79 1.44
N ALA A 52 15.05 5.43 1.75
CA ALA A 52 14.47 5.62 3.09
C ALA A 52 15.23 4.84 4.17
N SER A 53 15.60 3.57 3.91
CA SER A 53 16.32 2.76 4.90
C SER A 53 17.78 3.18 5.07
N SER A 54 18.46 3.60 4.02
CA SER A 54 19.85 4.10 4.10
C SER A 54 19.90 5.48 4.75
N GLU A 55 18.92 6.34 4.49
CA GLU A 55 18.79 7.63 5.15
C GLU A 55 18.52 7.44 6.65
N LEU A 56 17.59 6.54 7.02
CA LEU A 56 17.28 6.23 8.41
C LEU A 56 18.51 5.67 9.16
N ALA A 57 19.23 4.72 8.54
CA ALA A 57 20.42 4.13 9.14
C ALA A 57 21.59 5.12 9.33
N ALA A 58 21.66 6.14 8.48
CA ALA A 58 22.72 7.17 8.54
C ALA A 58 22.45 8.24 9.60
N LEU A 59 21.22 8.35 10.13
CA LEU A 59 20.87 9.35 11.14
C LEU A 59 21.35 8.95 12.53
N PRO A 60 21.81 9.91 13.35
CA PRO A 60 22.15 9.66 14.74
C PRO A 60 20.90 9.27 15.52
N GLY A 61 20.95 8.12 16.22
CA GLY A 61 19.92 7.68 17.15
C GLY A 61 20.11 8.36 18.50
N LEU A 62 19.04 8.90 19.07
CA LEU A 62 19.01 9.43 20.43
C LEU A 62 17.98 8.66 21.25
N SER A 63 18.31 8.41 22.53
CA SER A 63 17.29 8.00 23.50
C SER A 63 16.40 9.20 23.86
N ILE A 64 15.18 8.94 24.37
CA ILE A 64 14.31 10.02 24.83
C ILE A 64 14.97 10.80 25.99
N SER A 65 15.70 10.12 26.89
CA SER A 65 16.43 10.76 27.96
C SER A 65 17.54 11.68 27.45
N ASP A 66 18.29 11.27 26.42
CA ASP A 66 19.32 12.12 25.81
C ASP A 66 18.70 13.32 25.10
N ALA A 67 17.56 13.10 24.42
CA ALA A 67 16.83 14.19 23.78
C ALA A 67 16.28 15.22 24.77
N LEU A 68 15.81 14.78 25.94
CA LEU A 68 15.35 15.66 27.02
C LEU A 68 16.48 16.44 27.68
N SER A 69 17.70 15.88 27.73
CA SER A 69 18.89 16.53 28.27
C SER A 69 19.64 17.35 27.22
N TRP A 70 19.17 17.41 26.00
CA TRP A 70 19.80 18.13 24.90
C TRP A 70 19.82 19.62 25.18
N ASP A 71 21.00 20.18 25.13
CA ASP A 71 21.23 21.62 25.39
C ASP A 71 21.41 22.34 24.05
N GLY A 72 20.36 22.97 23.59
CA GLY A 72 20.35 23.76 22.34
C GLY A 72 19.33 23.29 21.29
N ASN A 73 19.11 24.16 20.32
CA ASN A 73 18.25 23.85 19.18
C ASN A 73 19.05 23.07 18.14
N SER A 74 18.67 21.82 17.88
CA SER A 74 19.22 21.04 16.79
C SER A 74 18.21 20.98 15.64
N ASN A 75 18.50 21.74 14.59
CA ASN A 75 17.76 21.64 13.34
C ASN A 75 18.20 20.43 12.48
N ASN A 76 19.25 19.74 12.93
CA ASN A 76 19.69 18.52 12.27
C ASN A 76 18.73 17.37 12.62
N PRO A 77 18.32 16.57 11.64
CA PRO A 77 17.42 15.46 11.90
C PRO A 77 18.10 14.42 12.79
N VAL A 78 17.41 14.02 13.85
CA VAL A 78 17.75 12.93 14.74
C VAL A 78 16.69 11.85 14.66
N LYS A 79 17.06 10.63 15.01
CA LYS A 79 16.19 9.47 15.04
C LYS A 79 15.90 9.10 16.50
N ILE A 80 14.62 9.02 16.86
CA ILE A 80 14.15 8.66 18.20
C ILE A 80 13.08 7.58 18.09
N GLU A 81 13.15 6.59 18.96
CA GLU A 81 12.20 5.48 19.01
C GLU A 81 11.38 5.49 20.31
N GLY A 82 10.14 5.04 20.22
CA GLY A 82 9.28 4.90 21.39
C GLY A 82 7.84 4.58 21.07
N PHE A 83 7.03 4.52 22.12
CA PHE A 83 5.58 4.34 22.02
C PHE A 83 4.90 5.69 21.84
N LEU A 84 3.96 5.77 20.90
CA LEU A 84 3.08 6.92 20.79
C LEU A 84 1.97 6.83 21.83
N LEU A 85 1.84 7.88 22.63
CA LEU A 85 0.82 8.00 23.67
C LEU A 85 0.04 9.30 23.51
N ALA A 86 -1.27 9.23 23.70
CA ALA A 86 -2.14 10.40 23.75
C ALA A 86 -2.83 10.49 25.10
N SER A 87 -3.01 11.71 25.61
CA SER A 87 -3.71 11.93 26.87
C SER A 87 -5.17 11.51 26.81
N ASN A 88 -5.80 11.69 25.64
CA ASN A 88 -7.19 11.36 25.40
C ASN A 88 -7.31 10.63 24.05
N PRO A 89 -7.03 9.31 24.01
CA PRO A 89 -7.24 8.51 22.82
C PRO A 89 -8.73 8.38 22.51
N TYR A 90 -9.07 8.12 21.27
CA TYR A 90 -10.43 7.86 20.83
C TYR A 90 -10.66 6.37 20.65
N THR A 91 -11.87 5.91 20.91
CA THR A 91 -12.30 4.56 20.55
C THR A 91 -12.82 4.55 19.12
N MET A 92 -12.46 3.54 18.33
CA MET A 92 -12.99 3.39 16.97
C MET A 92 -14.50 3.08 17.04
N PRO A 93 -15.33 3.68 16.14
CA PRO A 93 -16.78 3.48 16.18
C PRO A 93 -17.25 2.05 15.92
N ASP A 94 -16.43 1.28 15.27
CA ASP A 94 -16.71 -0.10 14.84
C ASP A 94 -15.88 -1.15 15.61
N ASP A 95 -15.07 -0.71 16.59
CA ASP A 95 -14.28 -1.59 17.44
C ASP A 95 -14.00 -0.92 18.79
N ASP A 96 -14.83 -1.21 19.79
CA ASP A 96 -14.73 -0.63 21.12
C ASP A 96 -13.43 -1.00 21.86
N SER A 97 -12.74 -2.03 21.42
CA SER A 97 -11.45 -2.45 21.98
C SER A 97 -10.26 -1.65 21.43
N LEU A 98 -10.43 -0.97 20.29
CA LEU A 98 -9.37 -0.30 19.58
C LEU A 98 -9.29 1.18 19.96
N GLN A 99 -8.32 1.51 20.82
CA GLN A 99 -8.00 2.89 21.16
C GLN A 99 -6.98 3.48 20.18
N VAL A 100 -7.32 4.62 19.60
CA VAL A 100 -6.52 5.26 18.55
C VAL A 100 -6.15 6.69 18.92
N ILE A 101 -4.93 7.07 18.55
CA ILE A 101 -4.44 8.45 18.60
C ILE A 101 -5.04 9.26 17.45
N ARG A 102 -5.14 8.63 16.30
CA ARG A 102 -5.82 9.15 15.12
C ARG A 102 -6.59 8.03 14.47
N GLY A 103 -7.82 8.30 14.09
CA GLY A 103 -8.67 7.32 13.43
C GLY A 103 -9.60 7.96 12.41
N GLY A 104 -9.92 7.19 11.38
CA GLY A 104 -10.90 7.50 10.37
C GLY A 104 -11.62 6.23 9.93
N LEU A 105 -12.94 6.31 9.84
CA LEU A 105 -13.81 5.27 9.32
C LEU A 105 -14.67 5.87 8.22
N LEU A 106 -14.63 5.25 7.05
CA LEU A 106 -15.41 5.65 5.88
C LEU A 106 -16.19 4.44 5.37
N VAL A 107 -17.52 4.53 5.35
CA VAL A 107 -18.42 3.53 4.77
C VAL A 107 -19.03 4.11 3.51
N VAL A 108 -18.85 3.41 2.39
CA VAL A 108 -19.32 3.84 1.06
C VAL A 108 -20.08 2.70 0.40
N ALA A 109 -21.29 2.97 -0.05
CA ALA A 109 -22.00 2.08 -0.96
C ALA A 109 -21.62 2.41 -2.41
N ARG A 110 -21.39 1.38 -3.20
CA ARG A 110 -21.14 1.46 -4.64
C ARG A 110 -22.03 0.48 -5.38
N GLY A 111 -22.45 0.85 -6.57
CA GLY A 111 -23.25 -0.02 -7.41
C GLY A 111 -23.15 0.35 -8.89
N ASP A 112 -23.62 -0.55 -9.72
CA ASP A 112 -23.73 -0.35 -11.16
C ASP A 112 -25.21 -0.34 -11.53
N ARG A 113 -25.68 0.74 -12.19
CA ARG A 113 -27.05 0.86 -12.70
C ARG A 113 -27.15 0.26 -14.10
N ASP A 114 -26.16 0.57 -14.94
CA ASP A 114 -25.92 0.03 -16.26
C ASP A 114 -24.42 -0.12 -16.46
N ALA A 115 -23.98 -0.75 -17.56
CA ALA A 115 -22.57 -1.03 -17.83
C ALA A 115 -21.61 0.19 -17.70
N ASP A 116 -22.16 1.40 -17.88
CA ASP A 116 -21.39 2.67 -17.89
C ASP A 116 -21.73 3.62 -16.75
N GLU A 117 -22.80 3.39 -15.97
CA GLU A 117 -23.23 4.30 -14.89
C GLU A 117 -22.92 3.74 -13.52
N ARG A 118 -21.89 4.26 -12.89
CA ARG A 118 -21.49 3.91 -11.51
C ARG A 118 -22.16 4.82 -10.50
N VAL A 119 -22.81 4.22 -9.53
CA VAL A 119 -23.46 4.90 -8.41
C VAL A 119 -22.57 4.80 -7.19
N ARG A 120 -22.45 5.90 -6.45
CA ARG A 120 -21.67 5.95 -5.19
C ARG A 120 -22.36 6.85 -4.19
N GLU A 121 -22.46 6.37 -2.94
CA GLU A 121 -22.98 7.15 -1.82
C GLU A 121 -22.08 6.95 -0.59
N GLU A 122 -21.70 8.05 0.05
CA GLU A 122 -21.00 8.03 1.33
C GLU A 122 -22.05 7.93 2.43
N LEU A 123 -22.04 6.82 3.15
CA LEU A 123 -23.04 6.52 4.18
C LEU A 123 -22.61 7.00 5.56
N PHE A 124 -21.31 6.90 5.85
CA PHE A 124 -20.77 7.31 7.14
C PHE A 124 -19.32 7.74 7.01
N ARG A 125 -18.99 8.82 7.71
CA ARG A 125 -17.61 9.28 7.88
C ARG A 125 -17.37 9.67 9.32
N TRP A 126 -16.33 9.11 9.89
CA TRP A 126 -15.82 9.49 11.19
C TRP A 126 -14.32 9.75 11.06
N GLU A 127 -13.85 10.85 11.62
CA GLU A 127 -12.43 11.20 11.66
C GLU A 127 -12.14 11.93 12.96
N ARG A 128 -11.15 11.47 13.71
CA ARG A 128 -10.70 12.06 14.97
C ARG A 128 -9.19 11.97 15.09
N ALA A 129 -8.60 12.98 15.73
CA ALA A 129 -7.19 13.03 16.09
C ALA A 129 -7.04 13.60 17.51
N ALA A 130 -6.17 13.01 18.32
CA ALA A 130 -5.87 13.48 19.65
C ALA A 130 -5.06 14.79 19.60
N ASN A 131 -5.29 15.67 20.59
CA ASN A 131 -4.64 16.99 20.59
C ASN A 131 -3.22 17.00 21.18
N HIS A 132 -2.93 16.08 22.10
CA HIS A 132 -1.66 16.01 22.81
C HIS A 132 -1.09 14.61 22.69
N VAL A 133 -0.04 14.48 21.90
CA VAL A 133 0.66 13.22 21.66
C VAL A 133 2.08 13.34 22.15
N THR A 134 2.56 12.31 22.82
CA THR A 134 3.91 12.19 23.33
C THR A 134 4.56 10.91 22.83
N LEU A 135 5.88 10.91 22.72
CA LEU A 135 6.67 9.70 22.52
C LEU A 135 7.24 9.26 23.87
N SER A 136 7.15 7.97 24.18
CA SER A 136 7.62 7.40 25.45
C SER A 136 8.47 6.15 25.22
N ASP A 137 9.52 5.99 25.99
CA ASP A 137 10.30 4.74 26.07
C ASP A 137 9.90 3.87 27.28
N GLY A 138 8.85 4.29 28.02
CA GLY A 138 8.40 3.67 29.26
C GLY A 138 8.99 4.29 30.52
N SER A 139 10.12 5.01 30.42
CA SER A 139 10.77 5.70 31.53
C SER A 139 10.64 7.23 31.40
N SER A 140 10.66 7.75 30.20
CA SER A 140 10.65 9.17 29.87
C SER A 140 9.63 9.45 28.75
N THR A 141 9.18 10.70 28.67
CA THR A 141 8.26 11.14 27.62
C THR A 141 8.72 12.45 27.02
N ILE A 142 8.59 12.58 25.68
CA ILE A 142 8.87 13.83 24.96
C ILE A 142 7.63 14.25 24.16
N PRO A 143 7.17 15.50 24.24
CA PRO A 143 6.02 15.96 23.49
C PRO A 143 6.33 16.10 22.00
N LEU A 144 5.30 15.86 21.18
CA LEU A 144 5.32 16.03 19.75
C LEU A 144 4.63 17.35 19.40
N ALA A 145 5.39 18.30 18.85
CA ALA A 145 4.88 19.61 18.45
C ALA A 145 4.79 19.72 16.92
N PHE A 146 3.99 18.86 16.31
CA PHE A 146 3.78 18.86 14.86
C PHE A 146 2.33 18.49 14.48
N ASN A 147 1.99 18.72 13.22
CA ASN A 147 0.68 18.35 12.71
C ASN A 147 0.54 16.82 12.64
N LEU A 148 -0.43 16.28 13.38
CA LEU A 148 -0.72 14.85 13.40
C LEU A 148 -1.19 14.28 12.04
N ASP A 149 -1.50 15.14 11.06
CA ASP A 149 -1.90 14.71 9.73
C ASP A 149 -0.81 13.97 8.95
N ILE A 150 0.44 14.15 9.36
CA ILE A 150 1.58 13.45 8.75
C ILE A 150 1.85 12.06 9.33
N LEU A 151 1.16 11.68 10.42
CA LEU A 151 1.33 10.36 11.01
C LEU A 151 0.89 9.27 10.05
N PRO A 152 1.69 8.22 9.85
CA PRO A 152 1.34 7.10 8.99
C PRO A 152 0.16 6.34 9.58
N LEU A 153 -0.96 6.31 8.88
CA LEU A 153 -2.12 5.53 9.28
C LEU A 153 -2.05 4.14 8.67
N VAL A 154 -2.45 3.14 9.44
CA VAL A 154 -2.82 1.85 8.88
C VAL A 154 -4.07 2.05 8.04
N GLU A 155 -4.06 1.58 6.83
CA GLU A 155 -5.25 1.53 6.00
C GLU A 155 -5.69 0.08 5.85
N ASP A 156 -6.85 -0.24 6.41
CA ASP A 156 -7.54 -1.51 6.23
C ASP A 156 -8.77 -1.28 5.36
N ARG A 157 -8.86 -2.01 4.26
CA ARG A 157 -10.00 -1.99 3.35
C ARG A 157 -10.69 -3.34 3.40
N SER A 158 -11.97 -3.31 3.75
CA SER A 158 -12.79 -4.51 3.78
C SER A 158 -14.12 -4.28 3.09
N ALA A 159 -14.63 -5.32 2.41
CA ALA A 159 -15.97 -5.34 1.85
C ALA A 159 -16.89 -6.15 2.77
N ARG A 160 -17.12 -5.68 4.02
CA ARG A 160 -17.85 -6.43 5.04
C ARG A 160 -19.28 -5.96 5.30
N GLY A 161 -19.76 -5.00 4.54
CA GLY A 161 -21.13 -4.55 4.69
C GLY A 161 -22.12 -5.51 4.04
N ARG A 162 -23.30 -5.66 4.64
CA ARG A 162 -24.43 -6.41 4.10
C ARG A 162 -25.48 -5.45 3.57
N VAL A 163 -25.92 -5.68 2.32
CA VAL A 163 -27.01 -4.91 1.73
C VAL A 163 -28.33 -5.55 2.05
N LEU A 164 -29.28 -4.75 2.58
CA LEU A 164 -30.65 -5.16 2.88
C LEU A 164 -31.53 -4.71 1.72
N TRP A 165 -32.31 -5.66 1.16
CA TRP A 165 -33.13 -5.45 -0.01
C TRP A 165 -34.61 -5.47 0.36
N ALA A 166 -35.42 -4.59 -0.28
CA ALA A 166 -36.87 -4.64 -0.16
C ALA A 166 -37.49 -5.45 -1.31
N GLY A 167 -38.34 -6.41 -0.98
CA GLY A 167 -39.16 -7.16 -1.94
C GLY A 167 -38.58 -8.47 -2.44
N ASP A 168 -39.31 -9.15 -3.32
CA ASP A 168 -38.90 -10.43 -3.92
C ASP A 168 -37.74 -10.26 -4.89
N ALA A 169 -36.87 -11.26 -4.96
CA ALA A 169 -35.54 -11.28 -5.58
C ALA A 169 -35.43 -10.82 -7.08
N ARG A 170 -36.53 -10.50 -7.73
CA ARG A 170 -36.54 -10.06 -9.14
C ARG A 170 -36.79 -8.56 -9.35
N ARG A 171 -37.19 -7.82 -8.31
CA ARG A 171 -37.44 -6.36 -8.34
C ARG A 171 -37.13 -5.69 -6.99
N SER A 172 -36.17 -6.21 -6.27
CA SER A 172 -35.80 -5.67 -4.97
C SER A 172 -35.00 -4.39 -5.18
N GLN A 173 -35.43 -3.32 -4.48
CA GLN A 173 -34.60 -2.12 -4.34
C GLN A 173 -33.69 -2.28 -3.12
N PRO A 174 -32.42 -1.87 -3.19
CA PRO A 174 -31.59 -1.78 -1.99
C PRO A 174 -32.14 -0.69 -1.09
N LEU A 175 -32.39 -1.01 0.19
CA LEU A 175 -32.94 -0.09 1.18
C LEU A 175 -31.87 0.45 2.11
N ASP A 176 -31.10 -0.45 2.68
CA ASP A 176 -30.17 -0.14 3.76
C ASP A 176 -28.87 -0.95 3.60
N VAL A 177 -27.83 -0.44 4.23
CA VAL A 177 -26.56 -1.15 4.43
C VAL A 177 -26.35 -1.42 5.91
N GLU A 178 -26.12 -2.67 6.25
CA GLU A 178 -25.73 -3.09 7.59
C GLU A 178 -24.21 -3.27 7.66
N TYR A 179 -23.58 -2.59 8.61
CA TYR A 179 -22.16 -2.74 8.92
C TYR A 179 -21.95 -2.67 10.43
N GLU A 180 -21.33 -3.70 11.04
CA GLU A 180 -21.03 -3.82 12.48
C GLU A 180 -22.25 -3.42 13.37
N ALA A 181 -23.40 -4.04 13.12
CA ALA A 181 -24.67 -3.78 13.81
C ALA A 181 -25.25 -2.36 13.64
N GLN A 182 -24.67 -1.53 12.80
CA GLN A 182 -25.23 -0.22 12.41
C GLN A 182 -25.93 -0.35 11.06
N ILE A 183 -27.08 0.32 10.95
CA ILE A 183 -27.87 0.35 9.72
C ILE A 183 -27.81 1.75 9.11
N PHE A 184 -27.39 1.83 7.87
CA PHE A 184 -27.27 3.05 7.10
C PHE A 184 -28.32 3.04 5.98
N PRO A 185 -29.31 3.95 5.98
CA PRO A 185 -30.29 4.02 4.93
C PRO A 185 -29.66 4.50 3.62
N LEU A 186 -30.04 3.84 2.53
CA LEU A 186 -29.66 4.27 1.17
C LEU A 186 -30.68 5.27 0.64
N THR A 187 -30.19 6.30 -0.07
CA THR A 187 -31.07 7.32 -0.67
C THR A 187 -31.83 6.73 -1.88
N PRO A 188 -33.16 6.54 -1.81
CA PRO A 188 -33.92 5.80 -2.85
C PRO A 188 -33.75 6.36 -4.26
N THR A 189 -33.61 7.68 -4.41
CA THR A 189 -33.44 8.34 -5.70
C THR A 189 -32.10 8.03 -6.36
N ILE A 190 -31.06 7.77 -5.57
CA ILE A 190 -29.74 7.41 -6.04
C ILE A 190 -29.72 5.94 -6.46
N TRP A 191 -30.40 5.06 -5.74
CA TRP A 191 -30.32 3.62 -5.87
C TRP A 191 -31.44 2.99 -6.69
N ASN A 192 -32.30 3.81 -7.29
CA ASN A 192 -33.34 3.30 -8.19
C ASN A 192 -32.73 2.70 -9.46
N GLY A 193 -33.09 1.45 -9.75
CA GLY A 193 -32.59 0.72 -10.92
C GLY A 193 -31.16 0.18 -10.81
N VAL A 194 -30.55 0.20 -9.61
CA VAL A 194 -29.24 -0.42 -9.39
C VAL A 194 -29.40 -1.92 -9.18
N GLU A 195 -28.67 -2.71 -9.97
CA GLU A 195 -28.76 -4.18 -9.95
C GLU A 195 -27.85 -4.83 -8.92
N SER A 196 -26.71 -4.19 -8.62
CA SER A 196 -25.72 -4.69 -7.67
C SER A 196 -25.22 -3.59 -6.76
N VAL A 197 -25.10 -3.89 -5.46
CA VAL A 197 -24.56 -2.96 -4.46
C VAL A 197 -23.42 -3.63 -3.71
N PHE A 198 -22.31 -2.92 -3.60
CA PHE A 198 -21.13 -3.32 -2.85
C PHE A 198 -20.88 -2.28 -1.76
N VAL A 199 -20.42 -2.75 -0.60
CA VAL A 199 -20.08 -1.87 0.51
C VAL A 199 -18.57 -1.89 0.71
N ASP A 200 -17.94 -0.74 0.54
CA ASP A 200 -16.53 -0.54 0.82
C ASP A 200 -16.37 0.14 2.18
N VAL A 201 -15.65 -0.49 3.07
CA VAL A 201 -15.27 0.08 4.36
C VAL A 201 -13.78 0.36 4.35
N THR A 202 -13.40 1.59 4.60
CA THR A 202 -12.01 1.99 4.75
C THR A 202 -11.77 2.46 6.16
N ARG A 203 -10.91 1.75 6.89
CA ARG A 203 -10.40 2.14 8.21
C ARG A 203 -9.02 2.74 8.04
N ARG A 204 -8.76 3.86 8.71
CA ARG A 204 -7.43 4.45 8.81
C ARG A 204 -7.16 4.76 10.26
N TYR A 205 -6.14 4.22 10.85
CA TYR A 205 -5.90 4.39 12.28
C TYR A 205 -4.42 4.32 12.66
N LEU A 206 -4.12 4.95 13.78
CA LEU A 206 -2.86 4.84 14.52
C LEU A 206 -3.19 4.49 15.96
N VAL A 207 -2.71 3.36 16.41
CA VAL A 207 -3.10 2.79 17.71
C VAL A 207 -2.36 3.48 18.86
N GLN A 208 -3.04 3.65 19.99
CA GLN A 208 -2.42 4.04 21.26
C GLN A 208 -1.38 2.99 21.69
N GLY A 209 -0.18 3.44 22.05
CA GLY A 209 0.92 2.55 22.45
C GLY A 209 1.64 1.86 21.29
N GLU A 210 1.44 2.30 20.05
CA GLU A 210 2.19 1.80 18.92
C GLU A 210 3.65 2.24 18.97
N TRP A 211 4.58 1.30 18.74
CA TRP A 211 6.01 1.60 18.64
C TRP A 211 6.32 2.25 17.30
N VAL A 212 7.03 3.37 17.33
CA VAL A 212 7.40 4.12 16.13
C VAL A 212 8.86 4.59 16.21
N THR A 213 9.43 4.80 15.03
CA THR A 213 10.70 5.51 14.84
C THR A 213 10.39 6.86 14.21
N ILE A 214 10.79 7.95 14.88
CA ILE A 214 10.55 9.33 14.42
C ILE A 214 11.87 9.97 14.01
N VAL A 215 11.88 10.58 12.83
CA VAL A 215 12.97 11.45 12.37
C VAL A 215 12.51 12.90 12.51
N ALA A 216 13.10 13.63 13.44
CA ALA A 216 12.69 14.98 13.83
C ALA A 216 13.89 15.88 14.14
N GLY A 217 13.66 17.18 14.18
CA GLY A 217 14.49 18.14 14.86
C GLY A 217 14.14 18.20 16.36
N LEU A 218 15.03 18.74 17.15
CA LEU A 218 14.82 19.03 18.58
C LEU A 218 14.72 20.53 18.81
N ASP A 219 13.68 20.97 19.49
CA ASP A 219 13.50 22.36 19.93
C ASP A 219 13.36 22.43 21.43
N THR A 220 14.21 23.24 22.07
CA THR A 220 14.23 23.49 23.52
C THR A 220 13.82 24.92 23.85
N SER A 221 13.43 25.73 22.87
CA SER A 221 13.12 27.16 23.05
C SER A 221 11.98 27.43 24.03
N SER A 222 11.05 26.46 24.19
CA SER A 222 9.95 26.54 25.17
C SER A 222 10.31 26.17 26.59
N GLY A 223 11.59 25.87 26.90
CA GLY A 223 12.07 25.37 28.18
C GLY A 223 11.84 23.86 28.40
N GLN A 224 11.23 23.18 27.46
CA GLN A 224 11.11 21.73 27.43
C GLN A 224 11.49 21.24 26.03
N ALA A 225 12.24 20.14 25.97
CA ALA A 225 12.56 19.52 24.69
C ALA A 225 11.30 19.00 24.03
N GLN A 226 11.14 19.29 22.75
CA GLN A 226 10.02 18.82 21.94
C GLN A 226 10.51 18.42 20.55
N LEU A 227 9.81 17.46 19.93
CA LEU A 227 10.08 17.03 18.56
C LEU A 227 9.36 17.96 17.59
N VAL A 228 10.11 18.51 16.64
CA VAL A 228 9.65 19.48 15.64
C VAL A 228 10.05 19.05 14.23
N ASP A 229 9.50 19.71 13.23
CA ASP A 229 9.95 19.53 11.86
C ASP A 229 11.43 19.95 11.73
N PRO A 230 12.30 19.08 11.16
CA PRO A 230 13.68 19.46 10.93
C PRO A 230 13.78 20.50 9.81
N LEU A 231 14.81 21.34 9.82
CA LEU A 231 15.02 22.40 8.82
C LEU A 231 15.03 21.84 7.39
N GLY A 232 14.11 22.36 6.57
CA GLY A 232 14.03 22.01 5.14
C GLY A 232 13.34 20.70 4.82
N ASN A 233 12.92 19.93 5.84
CA ASN A 233 12.22 18.67 5.67
C ASN A 233 11.01 18.60 6.62
N ARG A 234 10.04 17.78 6.27
CA ARG A 234 8.97 17.41 7.21
C ARG A 234 9.45 16.30 8.12
N LEU A 235 9.02 16.33 9.35
CA LEU A 235 9.15 15.23 10.28
C LEU A 235 8.61 13.95 9.64
N GLN A 236 9.33 12.84 9.83
CA GLN A 236 8.95 11.54 9.29
C GLN A 236 8.69 10.58 10.44
N VAL A 237 7.60 9.83 10.34
CA VAL A 237 7.24 8.81 11.32
C VAL A 237 7.15 7.47 10.60
N TYR A 238 7.86 6.50 11.11
CA TYR A 238 7.87 5.12 10.64
C TYR A 238 7.27 4.22 11.72
N ARG A 239 6.45 3.26 11.32
CA ARG A 239 5.89 2.27 12.24
C ARG A 239 6.93 1.20 12.56
N GLY A 240 7.01 0.83 13.83
CA GLY A 240 7.98 -0.15 14.34
C GLY A 240 9.32 0.46 14.70
N SER A 241 10.20 -0.38 15.22
CA SER A 241 11.60 -0.05 15.48
C SER A 241 12.39 0.07 14.18
N GLU A 242 13.55 0.73 14.24
CA GLU A 242 14.49 0.73 13.10
C GLU A 242 14.82 -0.69 12.63
N ALA A 243 15.03 -1.61 13.57
CA ALA A 243 15.32 -3.01 13.26
C ALA A 243 14.18 -3.66 12.46
N ASP A 244 12.92 -3.43 12.86
CA ASP A 244 11.74 -3.96 12.17
C ASP A 244 11.60 -3.38 10.76
N ILE A 245 11.84 -2.07 10.62
CA ILE A 245 11.79 -1.36 9.34
C ILE A 245 12.85 -1.92 8.38
N LEU A 246 14.09 -2.07 8.87
CA LEU A 246 15.18 -2.63 8.07
C LEU A 246 14.92 -4.09 7.69
N GLN A 247 14.41 -4.90 8.61
CA GLN A 247 14.05 -6.30 8.37
C GLN A 247 12.94 -6.41 7.33
N THR A 248 11.87 -5.63 7.47
CA THR A 248 10.75 -5.61 6.52
C THR A 248 11.22 -5.22 5.12
N ASN A 249 12.07 -4.19 5.02
CA ASN A 249 12.66 -3.78 3.74
C ASN A 249 13.54 -4.87 3.12
N GLN A 250 14.33 -5.59 3.93
CA GLN A 250 15.13 -6.72 3.45
C GLN A 250 14.25 -7.87 2.97
N GLN A 251 13.18 -8.21 3.68
CA GLN A 251 12.23 -9.25 3.27
C GLN A 251 11.51 -8.87 1.97
N ALA A 252 11.04 -7.62 1.86
CA ALA A 252 10.43 -7.12 0.62
C ALA A 252 11.39 -7.21 -0.57
N ARG A 253 12.65 -6.85 -0.39
CA ARG A 253 13.69 -6.97 -1.43
C ARG A 253 13.94 -8.42 -1.83
N ARG A 254 14.04 -9.33 -0.86
CA ARG A 254 14.22 -10.77 -1.14
C ARG A 254 13.04 -11.34 -1.91
N SER A 255 11.81 -11.02 -1.51
CA SER A 255 10.61 -11.47 -2.20
C SER A 255 10.50 -10.90 -3.63
N MET A 256 10.79 -9.61 -3.82
CA MET A 256 10.85 -9.00 -5.16
C MET A 256 11.92 -9.68 -6.04
N GLY A 257 13.10 -9.97 -5.48
CA GLY A 257 14.17 -10.68 -6.18
C GLY A 257 13.74 -12.08 -6.63
N ILE A 258 13.06 -12.83 -5.77
CA ILE A 258 12.52 -14.15 -6.10
C ILE A 258 11.49 -14.06 -7.24
N VAL A 259 10.54 -13.12 -7.14
CA VAL A 259 9.54 -12.90 -8.20
C VAL A 259 10.20 -12.53 -9.53
N ALA A 260 11.21 -11.66 -9.51
CA ALA A 260 11.96 -11.30 -10.71
C ALA A 260 12.65 -12.52 -11.35
N ILE A 261 13.30 -13.37 -10.55
CA ILE A 261 13.95 -14.60 -11.04
C ILE A 261 12.92 -15.56 -11.64
N LEU A 262 11.77 -15.73 -11.00
CA LEU A 262 10.70 -16.58 -11.53
C LEU A 262 10.15 -16.06 -12.87
N MET A 263 9.95 -14.74 -13.00
CA MET A 263 9.51 -14.12 -14.25
C MET A 263 10.55 -14.26 -15.36
N LEU A 264 11.82 -14.04 -15.06
CA LEU A 264 12.91 -14.21 -16.02
C LEU A 264 13.05 -15.68 -16.44
N GLY A 265 12.94 -16.61 -15.49
CA GLY A 265 12.91 -18.07 -15.78
C GLY A 265 11.72 -18.46 -16.66
N GLY A 266 10.52 -17.95 -16.36
CA GLY A 266 9.32 -18.14 -17.19
C GLY A 266 9.51 -17.57 -18.60
N SER A 267 10.05 -16.36 -18.70
CA SER A 267 10.39 -15.72 -19.98
C SER A 267 11.37 -16.59 -20.80
N TYR A 268 12.40 -17.13 -20.16
CA TYR A 268 13.36 -18.02 -20.82
C TYR A 268 12.69 -19.32 -21.35
N LEU A 269 11.81 -19.93 -20.56
CA LEU A 269 11.08 -21.13 -20.99
C LEU A 269 10.15 -20.84 -22.19
N LEU A 270 9.45 -19.70 -22.18
CA LEU A 270 8.63 -19.27 -23.33
C LEU A 270 9.50 -19.00 -24.57
N PHE A 271 10.64 -18.35 -24.38
CA PHE A 271 11.60 -18.13 -25.45
C PHE A 271 12.09 -19.43 -26.06
N ARG A 272 12.48 -20.39 -25.25
CA ARG A 272 12.91 -21.72 -25.71
C ARG A 272 11.80 -22.42 -26.50
N LYS A 273 10.56 -22.42 -25.98
CA LYS A 273 9.43 -23.05 -26.64
C LYS A 273 9.09 -22.36 -27.97
N ALA A 274 9.16 -21.03 -28.03
CA ALA A 274 9.01 -20.28 -29.27
C ALA A 274 10.10 -20.68 -30.31
N GLY A 275 11.34 -20.89 -29.86
CA GLY A 275 12.43 -21.36 -30.70
C GLY A 275 12.20 -22.75 -31.29
N GLU A 276 11.66 -23.67 -30.50
CA GLU A 276 11.31 -25.03 -30.96
C GLU A 276 10.21 -24.98 -32.04
N MET A 277 9.16 -24.14 -31.84
CA MET A 277 8.11 -23.93 -32.84
C MET A 277 8.64 -23.30 -34.12
N TYR A 278 9.52 -22.31 -34.01
CA TYR A 278 10.14 -21.67 -35.16
C TYR A 278 10.92 -22.67 -36.02
N TYR A 279 11.70 -23.53 -35.37
CA TYR A 279 12.46 -24.58 -36.06
C TYR A 279 11.55 -25.57 -36.81
N GLN A 280 10.41 -25.95 -36.21
CA GLN A 280 9.39 -26.77 -36.89
C GLN A 280 8.80 -26.03 -38.11
N PHE A 281 8.56 -24.74 -38.03
CA PHE A 281 8.05 -23.96 -39.17
C PHE A 281 9.08 -23.86 -40.30
N GLU A 282 10.35 -23.75 -39.99
CA GLU A 282 11.43 -23.73 -40.98
C GLU A 282 11.52 -25.05 -41.76
N ILE A 283 11.37 -26.20 -41.09
CA ILE A 283 11.31 -27.51 -41.72
C ILE A 283 10.11 -27.62 -42.65
N LEU A 284 8.92 -27.20 -42.22
CA LEU A 284 7.70 -27.24 -43.00
C LEU A 284 7.72 -26.27 -44.20
N SER A 285 8.46 -25.19 -44.15
CA SER A 285 8.57 -24.23 -45.24
C SER A 285 9.55 -24.67 -46.34
N ASN A 286 10.45 -25.61 -46.04
CA ASN A 286 11.46 -26.15 -46.95
C ASN A 286 10.99 -27.46 -47.64
N GLN A 287 9.80 -27.97 -47.28
CA GLN A 287 9.10 -29.04 -47.98
C GLN A 287 8.06 -28.48 -48.94
#